data_f97c5a6f7f1242c4149c653c2dbd356f
#
_entry.id   f97c5a6f7f1242c4149c653c2dbd356f
#
_cell.length_a   1.000
_cell.length_b   1.000
_cell.length_c   1.000
_cell.angle_alpha   90.00
_cell.angle_beta   90.00
_cell.angle_gamma   90.00
#
_symmetry.space_group_name_H-M   'P 1'
#
loop_
_entity.id
_entity.type
_entity.pdbx_description
1 polymer ?
#
loop_
_entity_poly.entity_id
_entity_poly.type
_entity_poly.pdbx_seq_one_letter_code
_entity_poly.pdbx_strand_id
1 'polypeptide(L)'
;PILIECKTTRRKISFPLYYGKSASIPRHQIDYALENEKNGGRSFFLLRKDEARKKRVWAVTPQGVDKMYKKATKKSIKWEDIENSKDSVELERIPNPVRWDLRKLWEQVL
;
A
#
# COMPACT_ATOMS: atom_id res chain seq x y z
N PRO A 1 -17.21 -6.26 3.84
CA PRO A 1 -16.27 -6.86 2.88
C PRO A 1 -14.85 -6.33 3.04
N ILE A 2 -13.90 -7.15 2.65
CA ILE A 2 -12.49 -6.78 2.67
C ILE A 2 -12.05 -6.61 1.21
N LEU A 3 -11.46 -5.44 0.92
CA LEU A 3 -10.93 -5.11 -0.40
C LEU A 3 -9.42 -4.96 -0.32
N ILE A 4 -8.69 -5.67 -1.18
CA ILE A 4 -7.23 -5.62 -1.24
C ILE A 4 -6.81 -5.32 -2.68
N GLU A 5 -6.04 -4.24 -2.87
CA GLU A 5 -5.41 -3.87 -4.13
C GLU A 5 -3.90 -3.98 -3.98
N CYS A 6 -3.23 -4.59 -4.98
CA CYS A 6 -1.78 -4.80 -4.93
C CYS A 6 -1.09 -3.96 -6.00
N LYS A 7 0.00 -3.28 -5.61
CA LYS A 7 0.86 -2.52 -6.50
C LYS A 7 2.32 -2.92 -6.26
N THR A 8 3.05 -3.20 -7.33
CA THR A 8 4.44 -3.66 -7.25
C THR A 8 5.37 -2.73 -8.01
N THR A 9 6.54 -2.47 -7.44
CA THR A 9 7.59 -1.74 -8.14
C THR A 9 8.97 -2.32 -7.79
N ARG A 10 9.92 -2.16 -8.71
CA ARG A 10 11.33 -2.54 -8.51
C ARG A 10 12.19 -1.38 -8.02
N ARG A 11 11.63 -0.18 -7.86
CA ARG A 11 12.39 0.99 -7.40
C ARG A 11 12.83 0.83 -5.96
N LYS A 12 14.13 1.07 -5.70
CA LYS A 12 14.76 0.79 -4.41
C LYS A 12 14.52 1.87 -3.36
N ILE A 13 14.44 3.13 -3.75
CA ILE A 13 14.43 4.26 -2.83
C ILE A 13 13.02 4.77 -2.59
N SER A 14 12.16 4.76 -3.62
CA SER A 14 10.86 5.37 -3.54
C SER A 14 9.79 4.57 -4.30
N PHE A 15 8.55 4.70 -3.83
CA PHE A 15 7.38 4.20 -4.54
C PHE A 15 6.89 5.30 -5.51
N PRO A 16 6.73 4.98 -6.81
CA PRO A 16 6.27 5.98 -7.78
C PRO A 16 4.78 6.24 -7.61
N LEU A 17 4.42 7.50 -7.35
CA LEU A 17 3.03 7.93 -7.31
C LEU A 17 2.48 8.13 -8.72
N TYR A 18 3.36 8.49 -9.66
CA TYR A 18 3.00 8.71 -11.06
C TYR A 18 4.04 8.11 -12.00
N TYR A 19 3.58 7.56 -13.11
CA TYR A 19 4.38 7.24 -14.30
C TYR A 19 3.96 8.23 -15.38
N GLY A 20 4.76 9.29 -15.59
CA GLY A 20 4.36 10.39 -16.45
C GLY A 20 3.11 11.08 -15.89
N LYS A 21 2.02 11.08 -16.65
CA LYS A 21 0.73 11.66 -16.25
C LYS A 21 -0.22 10.65 -15.58
N SER A 22 0.14 9.37 -15.59
CA SER A 22 -0.71 8.30 -15.03
C SER A 22 -0.38 8.03 -13.58
N ALA A 23 -1.38 8.05 -12.70
CA ALA A 23 -1.22 7.69 -11.31
C ALA A 23 -0.99 6.18 -11.17
N SER A 24 -0.02 5.78 -10.33
CA SER A 24 0.23 4.38 -10.01
C SER A 24 -0.98 3.74 -9.32
N ILE A 25 -1.65 4.50 -8.47
CA ILE A 25 -2.91 4.11 -7.85
C ILE A 25 -3.98 5.08 -8.37
N PRO A 26 -4.83 4.64 -9.31
CA PRO A 26 -5.85 5.53 -9.89
C PRO A 26 -6.80 6.08 -8.84
N ARG A 27 -7.23 7.34 -9.00
CA ARG A 27 -8.12 8.00 -8.05
C ARG A 27 -9.40 7.22 -7.81
N HIS A 28 -9.97 6.58 -8.84
CA HIS A 28 -11.19 5.80 -8.68
C HIS A 28 -11.01 4.59 -7.76
N GLN A 29 -9.82 3.99 -7.72
CA GLN A 29 -9.53 2.89 -6.79
C GLN A 29 -9.45 3.39 -5.34
N ILE A 30 -8.87 4.57 -5.13
CA ILE A 30 -8.80 5.18 -3.79
C ILE A 30 -10.20 5.54 -3.32
N ASP A 31 -11.00 6.18 -4.17
CA ASP A 31 -12.37 6.57 -3.83
C ASP A 31 -13.26 5.36 -3.54
N TYR A 32 -13.12 4.28 -4.32
CA TYR A 32 -13.84 3.04 -4.09
C TYR A 32 -13.47 2.41 -2.73
N ALA A 33 -12.19 2.40 -2.39
CA ALA A 33 -11.71 1.87 -1.12
C ALA A 33 -12.20 2.71 0.07
N LEU A 34 -12.18 4.04 -0.05
CA LEU A 34 -12.72 4.94 0.98
C LEU A 34 -14.22 4.72 1.17
N GLU A 35 -14.97 4.55 0.09
CA GLU A 35 -16.40 4.27 0.14
C GLU A 35 -16.69 2.92 0.81
N ASN A 36 -15.89 1.90 0.52
CA ASN A 36 -16.01 0.59 1.16
C ASN A 36 -15.86 0.69 2.69
N GLU A 37 -14.87 1.47 3.16
CA GLU A 37 -14.68 1.66 4.59
C GLU A 37 -15.80 2.48 5.22
N LYS A 38 -16.31 3.47 4.52
CA LYS A 38 -17.46 4.27 4.97
C LYS A 38 -18.71 3.39 5.17
N ASN A 39 -18.84 2.35 4.39
CA ASN A 39 -19.96 1.41 4.46
C ASN A 39 -19.70 0.21 5.38
N GLY A 40 -18.69 0.30 6.25
CA GLY A 40 -18.40 -0.73 7.26
C GLY A 40 -17.42 -1.80 6.82
N GLY A 41 -16.90 -1.74 5.59
CA GLY A 41 -15.86 -2.66 5.11
C GLY A 41 -14.46 -2.22 5.52
N ARG A 42 -13.47 -3.01 5.12
CA ARG A 42 -12.06 -2.70 5.29
C ARG A 42 -11.34 -2.78 3.95
N SER A 43 -10.41 -1.87 3.71
CA SER A 43 -9.65 -1.83 2.46
C SER A 43 -8.18 -1.61 2.76
N PHE A 44 -7.32 -2.24 1.95
CA PHE A 44 -5.87 -2.10 2.06
C PHE A 44 -5.24 -2.05 0.68
N PHE A 45 -4.22 -1.22 0.54
CA PHE A 45 -3.34 -1.21 -0.62
C PHE A 45 -2.03 -1.86 -0.23
N LEU A 46 -1.69 -2.98 -0.87
CA LEU A 46 -0.43 -3.67 -0.64
C LEU A 46 0.61 -3.11 -1.61
N LEU A 47 1.59 -2.39 -1.06
CA LEU A 47 2.67 -1.79 -1.84
C LEU A 47 3.89 -2.70 -1.71
N ARG A 48 4.27 -3.34 -2.80
CA ARG A 48 5.37 -4.30 -2.83
C ARG A 48 6.61 -3.68 -3.44
N LYS A 49 7.69 -3.72 -2.66
CA LYS A 49 9.02 -3.35 -3.10
C LYS A 49 9.73 -4.62 -3.56
N ASP A 50 9.85 -4.79 -4.87
CA ASP A 50 10.36 -6.02 -5.48
C ASP A 50 11.84 -5.91 -5.83
N GLU A 51 12.70 -6.03 -4.82
CA GLU A 51 14.15 -6.12 -5.01
C GLU A 51 14.56 -7.57 -5.29
N ALA A 52 15.64 -7.76 -6.07
CA ALA A 52 16.08 -9.07 -6.53
C ALA A 52 16.28 -10.10 -5.42
N ARG A 53 16.82 -9.68 -4.27
CA ARG A 53 17.13 -10.58 -3.14
C ARG A 53 16.28 -10.34 -1.91
N LYS A 54 15.52 -9.25 -1.88
CA LYS A 54 14.72 -8.87 -0.71
C LYS A 54 13.43 -8.22 -1.17
N LYS A 55 12.33 -8.89 -0.90
CA LYS A 55 11.00 -8.37 -1.22
C LYS A 55 10.33 -7.95 0.07
N ARG A 56 9.76 -6.75 0.07
CA ARG A 56 9.01 -6.23 1.23
C ARG A 56 7.66 -5.74 0.77
N VAL A 57 6.66 -5.88 1.63
CA VAL A 57 5.29 -5.43 1.35
C VAL A 57 4.77 -4.66 2.55
N TRP A 58 4.20 -3.50 2.28
CA TRP A 58 3.46 -2.72 3.28
C TRP A 58 1.99 -2.68 2.90
N ALA A 59 1.12 -2.91 3.89
CA ALA A 59 -0.30 -2.67 3.75
C ALA A 59 -0.59 -1.24 4.20
N VAL A 60 -1.19 -0.45 3.33
CA VAL A 60 -1.50 0.96 3.59
C VAL A 60 -3.01 1.14 3.54
N THR A 61 -3.56 1.87 4.50
CA THR A 61 -5.00 2.18 4.50
C THR A 61 -5.36 3.12 3.35
N PRO A 62 -6.63 3.14 2.91
CA PRO A 62 -7.06 4.09 1.87
C PRO A 62 -6.82 5.54 2.27
N GLN A 63 -6.98 5.87 3.55
CA GLN A 63 -6.69 7.20 4.08
C GLN A 63 -5.21 7.53 3.94
N GLY A 64 -4.33 6.55 4.21
CA GLY A 64 -2.89 6.72 4.05
C GLY A 64 -2.49 6.96 2.60
N VAL A 65 -3.06 6.21 1.67
CA VAL A 65 -2.83 6.39 0.22
C VAL A 65 -3.34 7.76 -0.24
N ASP A 66 -4.52 8.15 0.20
CA ASP A 66 -5.09 9.47 -0.12
C ASP A 66 -4.17 10.60 0.35
N LYS A 67 -3.64 10.50 1.58
CA LYS A 67 -2.68 11.47 2.12
C LYS A 67 -1.39 11.53 1.29
N MET A 68 -0.88 10.39 0.81
CA MET A 68 0.31 10.35 -0.04
C MET A 68 0.13 11.25 -1.27
N TYR A 69 -1.02 11.14 -1.94
CA TYR A 69 -1.30 11.93 -3.14
C TYR A 69 -1.59 13.40 -2.82
N LYS A 70 -2.30 13.69 -1.74
CA LYS A 70 -2.65 15.07 -1.36
C LYS A 70 -1.46 15.87 -0.86
N LYS A 71 -0.52 15.22 -0.16
CA LYS A 71 0.67 15.88 0.40
C LYS A 71 1.89 15.81 -0.51
N ALA A 72 1.81 15.09 -1.62
CA ALA A 72 2.95 14.89 -2.50
C ALA A 72 3.38 16.19 -3.17
N THR A 73 4.64 16.55 -2.97
CA THR A 73 5.30 17.64 -3.72
C THR A 73 6.13 17.07 -4.88
N LYS A 74 6.30 15.74 -4.95
CA LYS A 74 7.06 15.01 -5.95
C LYS A 74 6.23 13.87 -6.51
N LYS A 75 6.70 13.28 -7.62
CA LYS A 75 6.03 12.16 -8.28
C LYS A 75 6.28 10.81 -7.62
N SER A 76 6.96 10.79 -6.49
CA SER A 76 7.25 9.57 -5.74
C SER A 76 7.30 9.84 -4.25
N ILE A 77 7.14 8.79 -3.45
CA ILE A 77 7.27 8.83 -2.00
C ILE A 77 8.35 7.84 -1.58
N LYS A 78 9.22 8.23 -0.66
CA LYS A 78 10.29 7.35 -0.17
C LYS A 78 9.69 6.18 0.59
N TRP A 79 10.26 4.98 0.40
CA TRP A 79 9.87 3.80 1.16
C TRP A 79 10.00 4.01 2.68
N GLU A 80 11.01 4.77 3.09
CA GLU A 80 11.20 5.13 4.49
C GLU A 80 10.00 5.87 5.06
N ASP A 81 9.40 6.78 4.29
CA ASP A 81 8.22 7.54 4.72
C ASP A 81 6.99 6.62 4.81
N ILE A 82 6.87 5.63 3.93
CA ILE A 82 5.81 4.63 4.00
C ILE A 82 5.98 3.77 5.25
N GLU A 83 7.20 3.31 5.52
CA GLU A 83 7.51 2.48 6.70
C GLU A 83 7.19 3.19 8.01
N ASN A 84 7.45 4.50 8.08
CA ASN A 84 7.24 5.29 9.28
C ASN A 84 5.81 5.87 9.40
N SER A 85 4.95 5.62 8.43
CA SER A 85 3.58 6.11 8.45
C SER A 85 2.71 5.34 9.44
N LYS A 86 1.83 6.05 10.14
CA LYS A 86 0.81 5.44 11.01
C LYS A 86 -0.23 4.64 10.24
N ASP A 87 -0.36 4.91 8.95
CA ASP A 87 -1.35 4.30 8.07
C ASP A 87 -0.84 3.06 7.35
N SER A 88 0.38 2.61 7.67
CA SER A 88 1.00 1.45 7.04
C SER A 88 1.47 0.42 8.06
N VAL A 89 1.44 -0.84 7.63
CA VAL A 89 1.93 -1.99 8.40
C VAL A 89 2.76 -2.84 7.46
N GLU A 90 3.99 -3.13 7.84
CA GLU A 90 4.81 -4.07 7.05
C GLU A 90 4.35 -5.50 7.32
N LEU A 91 4.15 -6.28 6.25
CA LEU A 91 3.75 -7.68 6.33
C LEU A 91 4.97 -8.58 6.40
N GLU A 92 4.90 -9.63 7.20
CA GLU A 92 5.97 -10.61 7.28
C GLU A 92 5.95 -11.55 6.08
N ARG A 93 7.15 -11.87 5.57
CA ARG A 93 7.33 -12.84 4.49
C ARG A 93 7.46 -14.23 5.10
N ILE A 94 6.65 -15.16 4.61
CA ILE A 94 6.72 -16.57 5.00
C ILE A 94 7.42 -17.35 3.88
N PRO A 95 8.57 -18.01 4.15
CA PRO A 95 9.27 -18.79 3.13
C PRO A 95 8.61 -20.15 2.87
N ASN A 96 8.90 -20.78 1.75
CA ASN A 96 8.59 -22.15 1.36
C ASN A 96 7.13 -22.60 1.46
N PRO A 97 6.18 -22.19 0.57
CA PRO A 97 6.36 -21.24 -0.52
C PRO A 97 6.36 -19.80 -0.02
N VAL A 98 6.90 -18.91 -0.84
CA VAL A 98 6.91 -17.47 -0.49
C VAL A 98 5.47 -16.96 -0.45
N ARG A 99 5.09 -16.41 0.69
CA ARG A 99 3.77 -15.81 0.89
C ARG A 99 3.88 -14.71 1.95
N TRP A 100 2.82 -13.90 2.09
CA TRP A 100 2.80 -12.78 3.02
C TRP A 100 1.79 -13.05 4.13
N ASP A 101 2.21 -12.78 5.36
CA ASP A 101 1.37 -12.99 6.53
C ASP A 101 0.39 -11.82 6.68
N LEU A 102 -0.89 -12.11 6.55
CA LEU A 102 -1.96 -11.12 6.65
C LEU A 102 -2.58 -11.03 8.05
N ARG A 103 -2.04 -11.72 9.05
CA ARG A 103 -2.62 -11.74 10.39
C ARG A 103 -2.73 -10.34 11.00
N LYS A 104 -1.75 -9.47 10.77
CA LYS A 104 -1.81 -8.09 11.24
C LYS A 104 -2.99 -7.30 10.67
N LEU A 105 -3.40 -7.62 9.45
CA LEU A 105 -4.57 -7.00 8.84
C LEU A 105 -5.86 -7.48 9.50
N TRP A 106 -5.93 -8.76 9.84
CA TRP A 106 -7.09 -9.31 10.54
C TRP A 106 -7.28 -8.69 11.91
N GLU A 107 -6.20 -8.41 12.63
CA GLU A 107 -6.25 -7.74 13.93
C GLU A 107 -6.88 -6.35 13.83
N GLN A 108 -6.67 -5.64 12.72
CA GLN A 108 -7.27 -4.33 12.49
C GLN A 108 -8.74 -4.42 12.10
N VAL A 109 -9.18 -5.55 11.55
CA VAL A 109 -10.57 -5.77 11.14
C VAL A 109 -11.46 -6.18 12.33
N LEU A 110 -10.88 -6.91 13.25
CA LEU A 110 -11.57 -7.35 14.46
C LEU A 110 -11.54 -6.29 15.55
#